data_997486c4d8fadbcfdeb6bd971b478fa1
#
_entry.id   997486c4d8fadbcfdeb6bd971b478fa1
#
_cell.length_a   1.000
_cell.length_b   1.000
_cell.length_c   1.000
_cell.angle_alpha   90.00
_cell.angle_beta   90.00
_cell.angle_gamma   90.00
#
_symmetry.space_group_name_H-M   'P 1'
#
loop_
_entity.id
_entity.type
_entity.pdbx_description
1 polymer ?
#
loop_
_entity_poly.entity_id
_entity_poly.type
_entity_poly.pdbx_seq_one_letter_code
_entity_poly.pdbx_strand_id
1 'polypeptide(L)'
;MDVLISAFTGIFNIVLLIIVGVVLAKRGWFNESNTQLIVNLVTVVALPCMMIYSLVSLDSKELRSLATYGVVPFASVTFCALIGFLCTKFIGARSGRKAIVASSFYVSNSVFIGIPVNIALFGTDSLPYVLIYYALNTSYFWLVAATSIGAEAAGGTSLKNVFSKATLRKIVSPPLIGFLAGIVLAVLDIKPPTAILQTMKYLGDMTTPLSMIFIGVSISRAKFTLKFLDRDMLMAVLARFVLAPASLLVVAHFVPVANSLMMKVFFVQASMPAMAQVAIVAKSYGA
;
A
#
# COMPACT_ATOMS: atom_id res chain seq x y z
N MET A 1 8.91 28.74 -2.14
CA MET A 1 8.96 28.43 -3.56
C MET A 1 9.67 27.10 -3.83
N ASP A 2 10.78 26.83 -3.16
CA ASP A 2 11.60 25.64 -3.36
C ASP A 2 10.89 24.30 -3.05
N VAL A 3 10.02 24.25 -2.04
CA VAL A 3 9.25 23.05 -1.68
C VAL A 3 8.23 22.69 -2.78
N LEU A 4 7.57 23.68 -3.38
CA LEU A 4 6.61 23.43 -4.48
C LEU A 4 7.33 22.97 -5.74
N ILE A 5 8.48 23.56 -6.06
CA ILE A 5 9.30 23.17 -7.22
C ILE A 5 9.82 21.75 -7.02
N SER A 6 10.32 21.42 -5.84
CA SER A 6 10.81 20.07 -5.51
C SER A 6 9.70 19.03 -5.63
N ALA A 7 8.51 19.30 -5.06
CA ALA A 7 7.36 18.40 -5.16
C ALA A 7 6.90 18.21 -6.61
N PHE A 8 6.86 19.30 -7.40
CA PHE A 8 6.49 19.23 -8.82
C PHE A 8 7.51 18.40 -9.62
N THR A 9 8.81 18.63 -9.39
CA THR A 9 9.88 17.85 -10.03
C THR A 9 9.78 16.37 -9.66
N GLY A 10 9.51 16.05 -8.40
CA GLY A 10 9.33 14.67 -7.95
C GLY A 10 8.15 13.97 -8.62
N ILE A 11 6.98 14.65 -8.70
CA ILE A 11 5.81 14.12 -9.40
C ILE A 11 6.09 13.97 -10.91
N PHE A 12 6.77 14.92 -11.51
CA PHE A 12 7.15 14.86 -12.93
C PHE A 12 8.03 13.64 -13.22
N ASN A 13 9.02 13.36 -12.38
CA ASN A 13 9.86 12.17 -12.49
C ASN A 13 9.03 10.86 -12.40
N ILE A 14 8.06 10.80 -11.50
CA ILE A 14 7.13 9.65 -11.42
C ILE A 14 6.38 9.47 -12.73
N VAL A 15 5.81 10.55 -13.28
CA VAL A 15 5.07 10.52 -14.55
C VAL A 15 5.97 10.05 -15.70
N LEU A 16 7.20 10.52 -15.77
CA LEU A 16 8.16 10.07 -16.79
C LEU A 16 8.44 8.56 -16.69
N LEU A 17 8.65 8.04 -15.50
CA LEU A 17 8.86 6.59 -15.27
C LEU A 17 7.63 5.76 -15.68
N ILE A 18 6.42 6.26 -15.41
CA ILE A 18 5.18 5.62 -15.85
C ILE A 18 5.10 5.62 -17.37
N ILE A 19 5.43 6.75 -18.04
CA ILE A 19 5.47 6.86 -19.51
C ILE A 19 6.46 5.85 -20.10
N VAL A 20 7.65 5.70 -19.52
CA VAL A 20 8.61 4.66 -19.94
C VAL A 20 7.96 3.27 -19.88
N GLY A 21 7.27 2.94 -18.78
CA GLY A 21 6.55 1.67 -18.66
C GLY A 21 5.48 1.47 -19.75
N VAL A 22 4.70 2.51 -20.07
CA VAL A 22 3.69 2.48 -21.14
C VAL A 22 4.35 2.26 -22.51
N VAL A 23 5.43 2.97 -22.80
CA VAL A 23 6.16 2.87 -24.10
C VAL A 23 6.74 1.47 -24.27
N LEU A 24 7.41 0.94 -23.24
CA LEU A 24 8.01 -0.40 -23.30
C LEU A 24 6.92 -1.50 -23.45
N ALA A 25 5.79 -1.34 -22.78
CA ALA A 25 4.68 -2.26 -22.93
C ALA A 25 4.08 -2.24 -24.34
N LYS A 26 3.89 -1.05 -24.93
CA LYS A 26 3.43 -0.88 -26.33
C LYS A 26 4.42 -1.45 -27.35
N ARG A 27 5.71 -1.47 -27.03
CA ARG A 27 6.75 -2.11 -27.86
C ARG A 27 6.82 -3.63 -27.71
N GLY A 28 5.94 -4.23 -26.90
CA GLY A 28 5.88 -5.68 -26.72
C GLY A 28 6.95 -6.28 -25.79
N TRP A 29 7.68 -5.45 -25.03
CA TRP A 29 8.71 -5.93 -24.09
C TRP A 29 8.13 -6.70 -22.92
N PHE A 30 6.85 -6.48 -22.57
CA PHE A 30 6.20 -7.07 -21.42
C PHE A 30 5.12 -8.09 -21.81
N ASN A 31 5.25 -9.28 -21.30
CA ASN A 31 4.23 -10.31 -21.22
C ASN A 31 3.82 -10.53 -19.76
N GLU A 32 2.93 -11.47 -19.47
CA GLU A 32 2.51 -11.77 -18.10
C GLU A 32 3.68 -12.23 -17.22
N SER A 33 4.55 -13.09 -17.74
CA SER A 33 5.70 -13.64 -17.00
C SER A 33 6.71 -12.55 -16.62
N ASN A 34 7.11 -11.69 -17.57
CA ASN A 34 8.08 -10.62 -17.32
C ASN A 34 7.50 -9.53 -16.38
N THR A 35 6.18 -9.29 -16.47
CA THR A 35 5.50 -8.36 -15.57
C THR A 35 5.49 -8.90 -14.14
N GLN A 36 5.26 -10.21 -13.97
CA GLN A 36 5.32 -10.86 -12.66
C GLN A 36 6.74 -10.86 -12.09
N LEU A 37 7.78 -10.95 -12.93
CA LEU A 37 9.17 -10.81 -12.49
C LEU A 37 9.43 -9.46 -11.84
N ILE A 38 8.93 -8.35 -12.43
CA ILE A 38 9.06 -7.02 -11.82
C ILE A 38 8.37 -6.98 -10.44
N VAL A 39 7.15 -7.51 -10.35
CA VAL A 39 6.42 -7.59 -9.06
C VAL A 39 7.24 -8.37 -8.03
N ASN A 40 7.81 -9.50 -8.41
CA ASN A 40 8.63 -10.31 -7.53
C ASN A 40 9.92 -9.61 -7.10
N LEU A 41 10.63 -8.94 -8.02
CA LEU A 41 11.83 -8.16 -7.69
C LEU A 41 11.51 -7.04 -6.69
N VAL A 42 10.40 -6.34 -6.87
CA VAL A 42 9.96 -5.30 -5.93
C VAL A 42 9.59 -5.90 -4.59
N THR A 43 8.75 -6.94 -4.56
CA THR A 43 8.16 -7.43 -3.31
C THR A 43 9.06 -8.37 -2.52
N VAL A 44 9.90 -9.15 -3.20
CA VAL A 44 10.75 -10.18 -2.54
C VAL A 44 12.16 -9.66 -2.26
N VAL A 45 12.65 -8.70 -3.04
CA VAL A 45 14.04 -8.20 -2.92
C VAL A 45 14.09 -6.75 -2.49
N ALA A 46 13.54 -5.84 -3.32
CA ALA A 46 13.74 -4.41 -3.11
C ALA A 46 13.08 -3.90 -1.82
N LEU A 47 11.81 -4.26 -1.59
CA LEU A 47 11.08 -3.81 -0.40
C LEU A 47 11.66 -4.31 0.92
N PRO A 48 11.99 -5.61 1.12
CA PRO A 48 12.65 -6.04 2.35
C PRO A 48 13.95 -5.29 2.63
N CYS A 49 14.78 -5.09 1.60
CA CYS A 49 16.03 -4.35 1.72
C CYS A 49 15.80 -2.88 2.09
N MET A 50 14.85 -2.22 1.44
CA MET A 50 14.46 -0.84 1.76
C MET A 50 13.98 -0.72 3.20
N MET A 51 13.13 -1.65 3.67
CA MET A 51 12.57 -1.64 5.01
C MET A 51 13.65 -1.78 6.07
N ILE A 52 14.55 -2.76 5.92
CA ILE A 52 15.67 -2.93 6.85
C ILE A 52 16.53 -1.67 6.86
N TYR A 53 16.96 -1.20 5.70
CA TYR A 53 17.81 -0.02 5.57
C TYR A 53 17.17 1.22 6.23
N SER A 54 15.89 1.48 5.95
CA SER A 54 15.19 2.64 6.48
C SER A 54 15.03 2.60 8.01
N LEU A 55 14.67 1.43 8.56
CA LEU A 55 14.42 1.31 10.00
C LEU A 55 15.70 1.28 10.84
N VAL A 56 16.76 0.65 10.36
CA VAL A 56 18.07 0.64 11.05
C VAL A 56 18.71 2.03 11.10
N SER A 57 18.30 2.94 10.21
CA SER A 57 18.78 4.33 10.19
C SER A 57 18.07 5.23 11.22
N LEU A 58 17.01 4.75 11.89
CA LEU A 58 16.26 5.51 12.88
C LEU A 58 16.91 5.47 14.26
N ASP A 59 16.75 6.56 15.00
CA ASP A 59 17.09 6.58 16.42
C ASP A 59 15.98 5.98 17.30
N SER A 60 16.32 5.69 18.58
CA SER A 60 15.38 5.08 19.53
C SER A 60 14.15 5.97 19.84
N LYS A 61 14.25 7.30 19.70
CA LYS A 61 13.14 8.23 19.91
C LYS A 61 12.18 8.19 18.73
N GLU A 62 12.74 8.19 17.52
CA GLU A 62 11.95 8.06 16.30
C GLU A 62 11.21 6.72 16.28
N LEU A 63 11.87 5.62 16.64
CA LEU A 63 11.26 4.30 16.69
C LEU A 63 10.08 4.24 17.68
N ARG A 64 10.22 4.85 18.88
CA ARG A 64 9.11 4.95 19.84
C ARG A 64 7.96 5.81 19.35
N SER A 65 8.27 6.92 18.68
CA SER A 65 7.26 7.80 18.11
C SER A 65 6.44 7.08 17.04
N LEU A 66 7.08 6.26 16.23
CA LEU A 66 6.43 5.42 15.23
C LEU A 66 5.37 4.49 15.85
N ALA A 67 5.69 3.81 16.95
CA ALA A 67 4.75 2.92 17.63
C ALA A 67 3.53 3.69 18.19
N THR A 68 3.78 4.86 18.78
CA THR A 68 2.74 5.70 19.39
C THR A 68 1.77 6.25 18.34
N TYR A 69 2.28 6.76 17.23
CA TYR A 69 1.45 7.41 16.22
C TYR A 69 0.85 6.45 15.18
N GLY A 70 1.25 5.18 15.18
CA GLY A 70 0.60 4.13 14.40
C GLY A 70 -0.89 3.94 14.73
N VAL A 71 -1.34 4.42 15.91
CA VAL A 71 -2.75 4.46 16.31
C VAL A 71 -3.62 5.27 15.32
N VAL A 72 -3.10 6.36 14.73
CA VAL A 72 -3.87 7.22 13.81
C VAL A 72 -4.26 6.47 12.53
N PRO A 73 -3.33 5.89 11.75
CA PRO A 73 -3.72 5.12 10.57
C PRO A 73 -4.50 3.85 10.95
N PHE A 74 -4.23 3.22 12.09
CA PHE A 74 -4.99 2.07 12.56
C PHE A 74 -6.48 2.44 12.79
N ALA A 75 -6.76 3.50 13.52
CA ALA A 75 -8.13 3.95 13.79
C ALA A 75 -8.84 4.38 12.48
N SER A 76 -8.15 5.11 11.60
CA SER A 76 -8.69 5.54 10.30
C SER A 76 -9.03 4.35 9.40
N VAL A 77 -8.13 3.38 9.26
CA VAL A 77 -8.34 2.17 8.44
C VAL A 77 -9.48 1.33 9.03
N THR A 78 -9.54 1.17 10.36
CA THR A 78 -10.64 0.47 11.04
C THR A 78 -11.97 1.14 10.78
N PHE A 79 -12.04 2.46 10.92
CA PHE A 79 -13.25 3.24 10.65
C PHE A 79 -13.71 3.10 9.19
N CYS A 80 -12.78 3.20 8.24
CA CYS A 80 -13.09 2.98 6.83
C CYS A 80 -13.56 1.55 6.56
N ALA A 81 -13.00 0.54 7.21
CA ALA A 81 -13.45 -0.84 7.09
C ALA A 81 -14.89 -1.02 7.57
N LEU A 82 -15.22 -0.47 8.74
CA LEU A 82 -16.58 -0.50 9.31
C LEU A 82 -17.57 0.17 8.35
N ILE A 83 -17.27 1.39 7.87
CA ILE A 83 -18.13 2.08 6.91
C ILE A 83 -18.25 1.28 5.60
N GLY A 84 -17.17 0.70 5.09
CA GLY A 84 -17.19 -0.12 3.88
C GLY A 84 -18.14 -1.31 4.00
N PHE A 85 -18.11 -2.03 5.11
CA PHE A 85 -19.06 -3.13 5.38
C PHE A 85 -20.50 -2.64 5.54
N LEU A 86 -20.73 -1.53 6.23
CA LEU A 86 -22.04 -0.95 6.39
C LEU A 86 -22.61 -0.44 5.04
N CYS A 87 -21.83 0.28 4.26
CA CYS A 87 -22.24 0.77 2.94
C CYS A 87 -22.59 -0.39 2.01
N THR A 88 -21.77 -1.42 1.92
CA THR A 88 -22.06 -2.56 1.03
C THR A 88 -23.25 -3.40 1.50
N LYS A 89 -23.54 -3.40 2.81
CA LYS A 89 -24.71 -4.06 3.38
C LYS A 89 -26.02 -3.27 3.14
N PHE A 90 -26.03 -1.96 3.45
CA PHE A 90 -27.25 -1.14 3.46
C PHE A 90 -27.52 -0.44 2.13
N ILE A 91 -26.50 0.11 1.50
CA ILE A 91 -26.63 0.74 0.18
C ILE A 91 -26.75 -0.35 -0.90
N GLY A 92 -26.10 -1.50 -0.66
CA GLY A 92 -26.10 -2.68 -1.52
C GLY A 92 -25.06 -2.58 -2.65
N ALA A 93 -24.09 -3.48 -2.64
CA ALA A 93 -23.25 -3.77 -3.81
C ALA A 93 -23.76 -5.04 -4.49
N ARG A 94 -23.40 -5.23 -5.76
CA ARG A 94 -23.78 -6.44 -6.52
C ARG A 94 -23.28 -7.69 -5.80
N SER A 95 -24.09 -8.75 -5.86
CA SER A 95 -23.68 -10.07 -5.33
C SER A 95 -22.35 -10.50 -6.00
N GLY A 96 -21.43 -11.04 -5.21
CA GLY A 96 -20.08 -11.39 -5.64
C GLY A 96 -19.08 -10.22 -5.67
N ARG A 97 -19.50 -8.97 -5.38
CA ARG A 97 -18.63 -7.78 -5.36
C ARG A 97 -18.60 -7.03 -4.03
N LYS A 98 -19.40 -7.44 -3.05
CA LYS A 98 -19.53 -6.72 -1.77
C LYS A 98 -18.18 -6.60 -1.04
N ALA A 99 -17.46 -7.71 -0.91
CA ALA A 99 -16.17 -7.72 -0.23
C ALA A 99 -15.10 -6.95 -0.99
N ILE A 100 -15.13 -6.98 -2.34
CA ILE A 100 -14.22 -6.21 -3.19
C ILE A 100 -14.48 -4.71 -3.02
N VAL A 101 -15.73 -4.28 -3.10
CA VAL A 101 -16.13 -2.87 -2.90
C VAL A 101 -15.80 -2.42 -1.49
N ALA A 102 -16.17 -3.21 -0.45
CA ALA A 102 -15.82 -2.89 0.93
C ALA A 102 -14.31 -2.74 1.14
N SER A 103 -13.49 -3.63 0.54
CA SER A 103 -12.04 -3.55 0.67
C SER A 103 -11.45 -2.27 0.07
N SER A 104 -12.08 -1.72 -0.96
CA SER A 104 -11.66 -0.46 -1.57
C SER A 104 -11.76 0.73 -0.62
N PHE A 105 -12.56 0.64 0.45
CA PHE A 105 -12.67 1.70 1.45
C PHE A 105 -11.41 1.85 2.30
N TYR A 106 -10.75 0.75 2.63
CA TYR A 106 -9.68 0.74 3.65
C TYR A 106 -8.33 0.24 3.16
N VAL A 107 -8.25 -0.53 2.06
CA VAL A 107 -6.96 -1.04 1.56
C VAL A 107 -6.43 -0.17 0.43
N SER A 108 -5.30 0.50 0.67
CA SER A 108 -4.63 1.40 -0.29
C SER A 108 -3.40 0.76 -0.94
N ASN A 109 -3.05 1.22 -2.14
CA ASN A 109 -1.81 0.84 -2.82
C ASN A 109 -0.61 1.59 -2.23
N SER A 110 -0.33 1.30 -0.97
CA SER A 110 0.72 1.95 -0.18
C SER A 110 2.14 1.67 -0.68
N VAL A 111 2.36 0.58 -1.43
CA VAL A 111 3.68 0.16 -1.92
C VAL A 111 3.96 0.69 -3.32
N PHE A 112 3.23 0.21 -4.32
CA PHE A 112 3.56 0.51 -5.72
C PHE A 112 3.34 1.97 -6.09
N ILE A 113 2.41 2.67 -5.43
CA ILE A 113 2.15 4.08 -5.67
C ILE A 113 2.54 4.92 -4.46
N GLY A 114 2.19 4.47 -3.26
CA GLY A 114 2.37 5.25 -2.04
C GLY A 114 3.83 5.54 -1.69
N ILE A 115 4.74 4.55 -1.78
CA ILE A 115 6.18 4.76 -1.54
C ILE A 115 6.76 5.78 -2.53
N PRO A 116 6.66 5.58 -3.86
CA PRO A 116 7.20 6.54 -4.83
C PRO A 116 6.65 7.96 -4.67
N VAL A 117 5.34 8.10 -4.46
CA VAL A 117 4.72 9.41 -4.28
C VAL A 117 5.22 10.11 -3.02
N ASN A 118 5.33 9.40 -1.90
CA ASN A 118 5.83 10.01 -0.66
C ASN A 118 7.32 10.39 -0.77
N ILE A 119 8.15 9.55 -1.40
CA ILE A 119 9.56 9.90 -1.64
C ILE A 119 9.65 11.14 -2.54
N ALA A 120 8.84 11.23 -3.57
CA ALA A 120 8.83 12.37 -4.49
C ALA A 120 8.38 13.68 -3.82
N LEU A 121 7.42 13.60 -2.89
CA LEU A 121 6.88 14.77 -2.19
C LEU A 121 7.73 15.20 -0.99
N PHE A 122 8.28 14.25 -0.25
CA PHE A 122 8.84 14.47 1.09
C PHE A 122 10.24 13.90 1.29
N GLY A 123 10.83 13.28 0.26
CA GLY A 123 12.14 12.63 0.36
C GLY A 123 12.10 11.29 1.10
N THR A 124 13.30 10.72 1.30
CA THR A 124 13.49 9.43 1.99
C THR A 124 13.09 9.44 3.46
N ASP A 125 13.07 10.61 4.10
CA ASP A 125 12.66 10.80 5.50
C ASP A 125 11.17 10.43 5.73
N SER A 126 10.38 10.34 4.66
CA SER A 126 9.00 9.86 4.70
C SER A 126 8.89 8.34 4.91
N LEU A 127 9.92 7.57 4.55
CA LEU A 127 9.87 6.11 4.49
C LEU A 127 9.43 5.45 5.80
N PRO A 128 9.94 5.79 6.99
CA PRO A 128 9.52 5.15 8.23
C PRO A 128 8.01 5.22 8.46
N TYR A 129 7.41 6.36 8.17
CA TYR A 129 5.96 6.58 8.32
C TYR A 129 5.16 5.81 7.28
N VAL A 130 5.64 5.77 6.02
CA VAL A 130 5.06 4.95 4.96
C VAL A 130 5.04 3.48 5.36
N LEU A 131 6.14 2.97 5.95
CA LEU A 131 6.28 1.57 6.32
C LEU A 131 5.33 1.16 7.44
N ILE A 132 5.05 2.04 8.42
CA ILE A 132 4.02 1.79 9.42
C ILE A 132 2.64 1.68 8.79
N TYR A 133 2.28 2.65 7.95
CA TYR A 133 1.01 2.61 7.24
C TYR A 133 0.90 1.33 6.40
N TYR A 134 1.98 0.95 5.72
CA TYR A 134 2.04 -0.28 4.93
C TYR A 134 1.82 -1.54 5.79
N ALA A 135 2.46 -1.65 6.94
CA ALA A 135 2.33 -2.82 7.80
C ALA A 135 0.88 -3.02 8.26
N LEU A 136 0.21 -1.92 8.66
CA LEU A 136 -1.20 -1.92 9.02
C LEU A 136 -2.09 -2.26 7.82
N ASN A 137 -1.89 -1.57 6.71
CA ASN A 137 -2.66 -1.75 5.48
C ASN A 137 -2.58 -3.21 4.96
N THR A 138 -1.38 -3.81 4.98
CA THR A 138 -1.17 -5.20 4.56
C THR A 138 -1.81 -6.19 5.54
N SER A 139 -1.76 -5.91 6.83
CA SER A 139 -2.45 -6.73 7.84
C SER A 139 -3.97 -6.72 7.61
N TYR A 140 -4.56 -5.56 7.40
CA TYR A 140 -5.99 -5.45 7.05
C TYR A 140 -6.32 -6.15 5.74
N PHE A 141 -5.44 -6.04 4.73
CA PHE A 141 -5.65 -6.73 3.47
C PHE A 141 -5.76 -8.24 3.67
N TRP A 142 -4.82 -8.88 4.35
CA TRP A 142 -4.83 -10.34 4.52
C TRP A 142 -5.85 -10.83 5.54
N LEU A 143 -6.00 -10.13 6.68
CA LEU A 143 -6.92 -10.54 7.75
C LEU A 143 -8.39 -10.30 7.39
N VAL A 144 -8.68 -9.20 6.69
CA VAL A 144 -10.06 -8.74 6.49
C VAL A 144 -10.45 -8.82 5.01
N ALA A 145 -9.73 -8.17 4.09
CA ALA A 145 -10.13 -8.09 2.70
C ALA A 145 -10.06 -9.45 2.00
N ALA A 146 -8.92 -10.11 2.02
CA ALA A 146 -8.71 -11.38 1.32
C ALA A 146 -9.61 -12.50 1.87
N THR A 147 -9.83 -12.53 3.19
CA THR A 147 -10.72 -13.51 3.83
C THR A 147 -12.19 -13.25 3.49
N SER A 148 -12.60 -11.98 3.48
CA SER A 148 -13.99 -11.60 3.10
C SER A 148 -14.28 -11.90 1.63
N ILE A 149 -13.33 -11.62 0.73
CA ILE A 149 -13.45 -11.94 -0.71
C ILE A 149 -13.56 -13.47 -0.90
N GLY A 150 -12.69 -14.24 -0.25
CA GLY A 150 -12.75 -15.70 -0.31
C GLY A 150 -14.02 -16.29 0.27
N ALA A 151 -14.54 -15.73 1.36
CA ALA A 151 -15.81 -16.15 1.97
C ALA A 151 -17.00 -15.84 1.06
N GLU A 152 -17.04 -14.65 0.46
CA GLU A 152 -18.11 -14.29 -0.48
C GLU A 152 -18.10 -15.20 -1.73
N ALA A 153 -16.94 -15.49 -2.30
CA ALA A 153 -16.78 -16.40 -3.43
C ALA A 153 -17.22 -17.84 -3.11
N ALA A 154 -17.05 -18.29 -1.85
CA ALA A 154 -17.50 -19.60 -1.39
C ALA A 154 -19.00 -19.65 -1.00
N GLY A 155 -19.76 -18.58 -1.24
CA GLY A 155 -21.21 -18.53 -0.96
C GLY A 155 -21.57 -18.38 0.53
N GLY A 156 -20.62 -18.07 1.41
CA GLY A 156 -20.91 -17.93 2.82
C GLY A 156 -19.86 -17.14 3.61
N THR A 157 -20.28 -16.49 4.69
CA THR A 157 -19.44 -15.77 5.63
C THR A 157 -18.88 -16.70 6.70
N SER A 158 -17.83 -17.46 6.42
CA SER A 158 -17.15 -18.23 7.45
C SER A 158 -15.94 -17.45 8.01
N LEU A 159 -16.14 -16.78 9.13
CA LEU A 159 -15.06 -16.14 9.91
C LEU A 159 -14.02 -17.15 10.44
N LYS A 160 -14.31 -18.47 10.41
CA LYS A 160 -13.41 -19.52 10.89
C LYS A 160 -12.06 -19.56 10.16
N ASN A 161 -11.99 -19.03 8.93
CA ASN A 161 -10.77 -19.03 8.12
C ASN A 161 -9.88 -17.79 8.34
N VAL A 162 -10.37 -16.75 9.04
CA VAL A 162 -9.62 -15.51 9.27
C VAL A 162 -8.28 -15.78 9.98
N PHE A 163 -8.32 -16.61 11.01
CA PHE A 163 -7.14 -16.99 11.80
C PHE A 163 -6.56 -18.37 11.41
N SER A 164 -6.81 -18.82 10.18
CA SER A 164 -6.22 -20.07 9.72
C SER A 164 -4.69 -19.93 9.55
N LYS A 165 -3.96 -21.05 9.78
CA LYS A 165 -2.51 -21.10 9.58
C LYS A 165 -2.11 -20.68 8.16
N ALA A 166 -2.97 -20.94 7.17
CA ALA A 166 -2.78 -20.53 5.77
C ALA A 166 -2.88 -19.01 5.61
N THR A 167 -3.83 -18.34 6.29
CA THR A 167 -3.97 -16.87 6.27
C THR A 167 -2.79 -16.20 6.97
N LEU A 168 -2.40 -16.70 8.15
CA LEU A 168 -1.22 -16.20 8.86
C LEU A 168 0.05 -16.31 8.03
N ARG A 169 0.24 -17.43 7.31
CA ARG A 169 1.39 -17.62 6.42
C ARG A 169 1.41 -16.64 5.24
N LYS A 170 0.25 -16.17 4.76
CA LYS A 170 0.16 -15.15 3.70
C LYS A 170 0.46 -13.75 4.22
N ILE A 171 0.16 -13.45 5.49
CA ILE A 171 0.51 -12.18 6.13
C ILE A 171 2.02 -12.04 6.24
N VAL A 172 2.73 -13.14 6.57
CA VAL A 172 4.20 -13.19 6.64
C VAL A 172 4.79 -13.13 5.23
N SER A 173 4.59 -11.95 4.58
CA SER A 173 5.16 -11.65 3.28
C SER A 173 6.62 -11.21 3.40
N PRO A 174 7.45 -11.35 2.34
CA PRO A 174 8.85 -10.91 2.38
C PRO A 174 9.03 -9.46 2.84
N PRO A 175 8.21 -8.48 2.39
CA PRO A 175 8.31 -7.13 2.90
C PRO A 175 8.02 -7.02 4.41
N LEU A 176 7.03 -7.75 4.92
CA LEU A 176 6.74 -7.74 6.36
C LEU A 176 7.87 -8.37 7.18
N ILE A 177 8.51 -9.42 6.66
CA ILE A 177 9.73 -9.98 7.28
C ILE A 177 10.84 -8.93 7.34
N GLY A 178 11.07 -8.21 6.23
CA GLY A 178 12.04 -7.10 6.18
C GLY A 178 11.71 -5.99 7.20
N PHE A 179 10.43 -5.62 7.32
CA PHE A 179 9.97 -4.65 8.30
C PHE A 179 10.24 -5.10 9.74
N LEU A 180 9.85 -6.34 10.08
CA LEU A 180 10.08 -6.89 11.42
C LEU A 180 11.57 -7.04 11.73
N ALA A 181 12.37 -7.52 10.76
CA ALA A 181 13.82 -7.61 10.91
C ALA A 181 14.45 -6.23 11.14
N GLY A 182 14.04 -5.21 10.38
CA GLY A 182 14.48 -3.84 10.56
C GLY A 182 14.14 -3.28 11.95
N ILE A 183 12.93 -3.53 12.46
CA ILE A 183 12.53 -3.16 13.83
C ILE A 183 13.43 -3.86 14.86
N VAL A 184 13.62 -5.17 14.73
CA VAL A 184 14.46 -5.93 15.69
C VAL A 184 15.89 -5.40 15.71
N LEU A 185 16.48 -5.15 14.55
CA LEU A 185 17.82 -4.59 14.45
C LEU A 185 17.90 -3.19 15.07
N ALA A 186 16.91 -2.34 14.80
CA ALA A 186 16.85 -0.98 15.34
C ALA A 186 16.63 -0.96 16.87
N VAL A 187 15.77 -1.83 17.42
CA VAL A 187 15.52 -1.95 18.86
C VAL A 187 16.75 -2.47 19.60
N LEU A 188 17.48 -3.41 19.00
CA LEU A 188 18.71 -3.98 19.59
C LEU A 188 19.96 -3.13 19.31
N ASP A 189 19.81 -1.99 18.61
CA ASP A 189 20.92 -1.11 18.14
C ASP A 189 22.00 -1.88 17.36
N ILE A 190 21.59 -2.92 16.63
CA ILE A 190 22.47 -3.72 15.79
C ILE A 190 22.60 -3.04 14.43
N LYS A 191 23.79 -2.53 14.13
CA LYS A 191 24.11 -1.92 12.83
C LYS A 191 24.84 -2.92 11.94
N PRO A 192 24.21 -3.42 10.86
CA PRO A 192 24.91 -4.26 9.89
C PRO A 192 26.15 -3.55 9.31
N PRO A 193 27.17 -4.29 8.85
CA PRO A 193 28.33 -3.72 8.19
C PRO A 193 27.95 -2.77 7.06
N THR A 194 28.71 -1.68 6.88
CA THR A 194 28.43 -0.62 5.90
C THR A 194 28.22 -1.18 4.48
N ALA A 195 29.01 -2.17 4.08
CA ALA A 195 28.87 -2.81 2.77
C ALA A 195 27.49 -3.48 2.58
N ILE A 196 26.98 -4.15 3.63
CA ILE A 196 25.65 -4.78 3.62
C ILE A 196 24.57 -3.71 3.54
N LEU A 197 24.66 -2.64 4.34
CA LEU A 197 23.68 -1.54 4.33
C LEU A 197 23.67 -0.83 2.98
N GLN A 198 24.81 -0.59 2.36
CA GLN A 198 24.87 0.01 1.02
C GLN A 198 24.25 -0.90 -0.04
N THR A 199 24.53 -2.20 0.02
CA THR A 199 23.91 -3.17 -0.88
C THR A 199 22.37 -3.18 -0.71
N MET A 200 21.88 -3.17 0.54
CA MET A 200 20.45 -3.07 0.83
C MET A 200 19.85 -1.76 0.30
N LYS A 201 20.59 -0.65 0.39
CA LYS A 201 20.19 0.62 -0.18
C LYS A 201 20.04 0.54 -1.70
N TYR A 202 21.05 0.04 -2.41
CA TYR A 202 20.98 -0.10 -3.87
C TYR A 202 19.81 -0.97 -4.32
N LEU A 203 19.57 -2.10 -3.65
CA LEU A 203 18.43 -2.96 -3.94
C LEU A 203 17.10 -2.28 -3.59
N GLY A 204 17.05 -1.57 -2.49
CA GLY A 204 15.87 -0.81 -2.04
C GLY A 204 15.51 0.32 -3.01
N ASP A 205 16.49 1.04 -3.54
CA ASP A 205 16.33 2.13 -4.49
C ASP A 205 15.65 1.68 -5.81
N MET A 206 15.70 0.38 -6.14
CA MET A 206 14.98 -0.19 -7.28
C MET A 206 13.45 -0.14 -7.10
N THR A 207 12.94 0.02 -5.89
CA THR A 207 11.49 -0.02 -5.60
C THR A 207 10.73 1.03 -6.42
N THR A 208 11.15 2.29 -6.40
CA THR A 208 10.46 3.37 -7.10
C THR A 208 10.45 3.19 -8.63
N PRO A 209 11.58 3.02 -9.32
CA PRO A 209 11.56 2.91 -10.78
C PRO A 209 10.82 1.65 -11.26
N LEU A 210 11.02 0.50 -10.62
CA LEU A 210 10.34 -0.73 -11.03
C LEU A 210 8.82 -0.66 -10.77
N SER A 211 8.40 -0.07 -9.66
CA SER A 211 6.98 0.12 -9.36
C SER A 211 6.30 1.04 -10.37
N MET A 212 6.95 2.13 -10.78
CA MET A 212 6.40 3.06 -11.75
C MET A 212 6.34 2.47 -13.16
N ILE A 213 7.35 1.72 -13.56
CA ILE A 213 7.32 0.96 -14.82
C ILE A 213 6.18 -0.06 -14.79
N PHE A 214 6.01 -0.81 -13.69
CA PHE A 214 4.89 -1.75 -13.52
C PHE A 214 3.53 -1.06 -13.64
N ILE A 215 3.35 0.11 -13.03
CA ILE A 215 2.12 0.90 -13.16
C ILE A 215 1.89 1.31 -14.62
N GLY A 216 2.92 1.77 -15.33
CA GLY A 216 2.85 2.12 -16.75
C GLY A 216 2.43 0.93 -17.63
N VAL A 217 3.01 -0.26 -17.38
CA VAL A 217 2.61 -1.50 -18.05
C VAL A 217 1.15 -1.84 -17.76
N SER A 218 0.72 -1.70 -16.51
CA SER A 218 -0.65 -1.98 -16.09
C SER A 218 -1.66 -1.04 -16.74
N ILE A 219 -1.36 0.26 -16.80
CA ILE A 219 -2.18 1.26 -17.47
C ILE A 219 -2.30 0.96 -18.97
N SER A 220 -1.20 0.59 -19.63
CA SER A 220 -1.20 0.29 -21.08
C SER A 220 -2.09 -0.89 -21.46
N ARG A 221 -2.30 -1.82 -20.53
CA ARG A 221 -3.16 -3.01 -20.71
C ARG A 221 -4.60 -2.79 -20.27
N ALA A 222 -4.86 -1.75 -19.51
CA ALA A 222 -6.19 -1.45 -19.02
C ALA A 222 -7.12 -1.07 -20.19
N LYS A 223 -8.18 -1.86 -20.39
CA LYS A 223 -9.25 -1.52 -21.33
C LYS A 223 -10.24 -0.61 -20.61
N PHE A 224 -10.08 0.70 -20.78
CA PHE A 224 -11.02 1.65 -20.19
C PHE A 224 -12.31 1.66 -21.02
N THR A 225 -13.43 1.28 -20.39
CA THR A 225 -14.75 1.33 -21.00
C THR A 225 -15.70 2.03 -20.03
N LEU A 226 -16.43 3.05 -20.49
CA LEU A 226 -17.40 3.79 -19.67
C LEU A 226 -18.49 2.91 -19.05
N LYS A 227 -18.71 1.71 -19.58
CA LYS A 227 -19.62 0.70 -19.02
C LYS A 227 -19.24 0.23 -17.60
N PHE A 228 -17.99 0.46 -17.16
CA PHE A 228 -17.54 0.14 -15.80
C PHE A 228 -17.87 1.23 -14.78
N LEU A 229 -18.37 2.41 -15.23
CA LEU A 229 -18.84 3.47 -14.33
C LEU A 229 -20.22 3.09 -13.76
N ASP A 230 -20.22 2.05 -12.94
CA ASP A 230 -21.39 1.64 -12.19
C ASP A 230 -21.36 2.19 -10.76
N ARG A 231 -22.44 1.95 -10.03
CA ARG A 231 -22.61 2.40 -8.65
C ARG A 231 -21.50 1.84 -7.72
N ASP A 232 -21.09 0.60 -7.93
CA ASP A 232 -20.07 -0.06 -7.12
C ASP A 232 -18.73 0.64 -7.30
N MET A 233 -18.38 0.99 -8.54
CA MET A 233 -17.16 1.75 -8.85
C MET A 233 -17.21 3.16 -8.27
N LEU A 234 -18.37 3.84 -8.37
CA LEU A 234 -18.52 5.18 -7.79
C LEU A 234 -18.35 5.14 -6.26
N MET A 235 -18.95 4.15 -5.59
CA MET A 235 -18.76 3.95 -4.15
C MET A 235 -17.29 3.73 -3.82
N ALA A 236 -16.58 2.87 -4.56
CA ALA A 236 -15.16 2.60 -4.33
C ALA A 236 -14.28 3.85 -4.53
N VAL A 237 -14.55 4.65 -5.56
CA VAL A 237 -13.81 5.89 -5.86
C VAL A 237 -14.06 6.94 -4.77
N LEU A 238 -15.31 7.20 -4.39
CA LEU A 238 -15.66 8.16 -3.32
C LEU A 238 -15.09 7.71 -1.98
N ALA A 239 -15.19 6.43 -1.67
CA ALA A 239 -14.60 5.88 -0.46
C ALA A 239 -13.07 6.09 -0.42
N ARG A 240 -12.39 5.85 -1.53
CA ARG A 240 -10.93 5.88 -1.57
C ARG A 240 -10.35 7.28 -1.58
N PHE A 241 -10.94 8.18 -2.37
CA PHE A 241 -10.38 9.52 -2.58
C PHE A 241 -11.01 10.61 -1.70
N VAL A 242 -12.15 10.32 -1.06
CA VAL A 242 -12.82 11.29 -0.17
C VAL A 242 -12.90 10.77 1.25
N LEU A 243 -13.55 9.61 1.46
CA LEU A 243 -13.80 9.11 2.82
C LEU A 243 -12.51 8.72 3.55
N ALA A 244 -11.60 8.01 2.89
CA ALA A 244 -10.38 7.53 3.55
C ALA A 244 -9.45 8.68 4.00
N PRO A 245 -9.09 9.68 3.17
CA PRO A 245 -8.34 10.82 3.65
C PRO A 245 -9.12 11.67 4.66
N ALA A 246 -10.43 11.86 4.50
CA ALA A 246 -11.26 12.57 5.47
C ALA A 246 -11.29 11.86 6.83
N SER A 247 -11.41 10.54 6.86
CA SER A 247 -11.39 9.74 8.09
C SER A 247 -10.07 9.92 8.86
N LEU A 248 -8.96 9.99 8.15
CA LEU A 248 -7.65 10.23 8.76
C LEU A 248 -7.59 11.62 9.42
N LEU A 249 -8.10 12.64 8.74
CA LEU A 249 -8.14 14.01 9.31
C LEU A 249 -9.05 14.08 10.55
N VAL A 250 -10.19 13.39 10.52
CA VAL A 250 -11.09 13.30 11.68
C VAL A 250 -10.40 12.61 12.86
N VAL A 251 -9.76 11.47 12.64
CA VAL A 251 -9.02 10.76 13.69
C VAL A 251 -7.88 11.62 14.23
N ALA A 252 -7.14 12.30 13.36
CA ALA A 252 -6.05 13.18 13.74
C ALA A 252 -6.47 14.39 14.57
N HIS A 253 -7.73 14.82 14.47
CA HIS A 253 -8.28 15.87 15.32
C HIS A 253 -8.35 15.42 16.79
N PHE A 254 -8.65 14.14 17.03
CA PHE A 254 -8.74 13.57 18.39
C PHE A 254 -7.41 13.03 18.92
N VAL A 255 -6.48 12.68 18.02
CA VAL A 255 -5.15 12.17 18.37
C VAL A 255 -4.11 13.13 17.79
N PRO A 256 -3.69 14.15 18.53
CA PRO A 256 -2.76 15.15 18.03
C PRO A 256 -1.41 14.52 17.68
N VAL A 257 -1.03 14.61 16.42
CA VAL A 257 0.26 14.14 15.92
C VAL A 257 1.20 15.34 15.87
N ALA A 258 2.22 15.34 16.73
CA ALA A 258 3.18 16.43 16.82
C ALA A 258 4.06 16.56 15.55
N ASN A 259 4.27 15.47 14.82
CA ASN A 259 5.10 15.47 13.62
C ASN A 259 4.29 15.77 12.36
N SER A 260 4.48 16.97 11.81
CA SER A 260 3.75 17.41 10.61
C SER A 260 4.07 16.58 9.36
N LEU A 261 5.31 16.07 9.22
CA LEU A 261 5.69 15.18 8.10
C LEU A 261 4.92 13.87 8.17
N MET A 262 4.86 13.25 9.34
CA MET A 262 4.13 12.01 9.57
C MET A 262 2.66 12.13 9.16
N MET A 263 1.99 13.22 9.54
CA MET A 263 0.59 13.45 9.15
C MET A 263 0.43 13.61 7.65
N LYS A 264 1.32 14.35 6.99
CA LYS A 264 1.31 14.50 5.52
C LYS A 264 1.48 13.14 4.84
N VAL A 265 2.41 12.32 5.32
CA VAL A 265 2.66 10.96 4.79
C VAL A 265 1.43 10.06 4.96
N PHE A 266 0.82 10.03 6.15
CA PHE A 266 -0.39 9.24 6.39
C PHE A 266 -1.55 9.71 5.52
N PHE A 267 -1.73 11.03 5.34
CA PHE A 267 -2.75 11.58 4.47
C PHE A 267 -2.56 11.16 3.01
N VAL A 268 -1.33 11.25 2.49
CA VAL A 268 -1.00 10.80 1.14
C VAL A 268 -1.25 9.30 1.01
N GLN A 269 -0.83 8.48 1.98
CA GLN A 269 -1.07 7.04 1.97
C GLN A 269 -2.56 6.68 2.00
N ALA A 270 -3.35 7.40 2.80
CA ALA A 270 -4.80 7.24 2.84
C ALA A 270 -5.47 7.62 1.51
N SER A 271 -4.90 8.55 0.76
CA SER A 271 -5.40 9.03 -0.54
C SER A 271 -4.96 8.17 -1.73
N MET A 272 -4.11 7.14 -1.52
CA MET A 272 -3.67 6.28 -2.62
C MET A 272 -4.83 5.42 -3.18
N PRO A 273 -4.86 5.09 -4.47
CA PRO A 273 -5.88 4.21 -5.04
C PRO A 273 -5.93 2.84 -4.35
N ALA A 274 -6.99 2.08 -4.60
CA ALA A 274 -7.13 0.74 -4.03
C ALA A 274 -5.96 -0.18 -4.41
N MET A 275 -5.60 -1.08 -3.51
CA MET A 275 -4.51 -2.02 -3.67
C MET A 275 -4.75 -2.98 -4.85
N ALA A 276 -3.79 -3.08 -5.76
CA ALA A 276 -3.90 -3.95 -6.95
C ALA A 276 -4.11 -5.43 -6.59
N GLN A 277 -3.59 -5.88 -5.45
CA GLN A 277 -3.75 -7.24 -4.96
C GLN A 277 -5.20 -7.61 -4.65
N VAL A 278 -6.09 -6.66 -4.38
CA VAL A 278 -7.53 -6.92 -4.23
C VAL A 278 -8.09 -7.58 -5.49
N ALA A 279 -7.77 -7.05 -6.66
CA ALA A 279 -8.21 -7.61 -7.94
C ALA A 279 -7.58 -8.99 -8.22
N ILE A 280 -6.30 -9.18 -7.87
CA ILE A 280 -5.58 -10.45 -8.06
C ILE A 280 -6.22 -11.55 -7.19
N VAL A 281 -6.49 -11.23 -5.92
CA VAL A 281 -7.11 -12.18 -4.98
C VAL A 281 -8.56 -12.48 -5.39
N ALA A 282 -9.32 -11.47 -5.80
CA ALA A 282 -10.68 -11.67 -6.32
C ALA A 282 -10.68 -12.65 -7.51
N LYS A 283 -9.81 -12.41 -8.51
CA LYS A 283 -9.66 -13.28 -9.66
C LYS A 283 -9.26 -14.72 -9.27
N SER A 284 -8.40 -14.90 -8.27
CA SER A 284 -7.97 -16.23 -7.81
C SER A 284 -9.09 -17.04 -7.15
N TYR A 285 -10.10 -16.38 -6.63
CA TYR A 285 -11.30 -17.00 -6.06
C TYR A 285 -12.48 -17.07 -7.05
N GLY A 286 -12.31 -16.55 -8.28
CA GLY A 286 -13.38 -16.53 -9.29
C GLY A 286 -14.49 -15.49 -9.01
N ALA A 287 -14.16 -14.46 -8.23
CA ALA A 287 -15.08 -13.39 -7.85
C ALA A 287 -14.99 -12.21 -8.84
#